data_4ad92ad5f56efb435e44bf1ef8d5af43
#
_entry.id   4ad92ad5f56efb435e44bf1ef8d5af43
#
_cell.length_a   1.000
_cell.length_b   1.000
_cell.length_c   1.000
_cell.angle_alpha   90.00
_cell.angle_beta   90.00
_cell.angle_gamma   90.00
#
_symmetry.space_group_name_H-M   'P 1'
#
loop_
_entity.id
_entity.type
_entity.pdbx_description
1 polymer ?
#
loop_
_entity_poly.entity_id
_entity_poly.type
_entity_poly.pdbx_seq_one_letter_code
_entity_poly.pdbx_strand_id
1 'polypeptide(L)'
;VPAALALHQRPSVPGIRSTFGTGTELLNSLRLMFSRLSSHRCPNGHYVEPSINVAAMDGELVCPECGEHFFAPGAEDLAFNSAGACKHCGGTGMVRTVDRSTLIPDKSKTIDEGAVAPWNSLMWSLMTDVCREMGVRTDIPFCELSDREKEIVYDGPMEKRHIFYVPKNKDSASAGELNMTYYSATATVLNALNKVKDDKGMKRVEKFLKEEICPECRGTRLSEEARAPRLMGISLADACRMTLKDSIAWVKRVPDALPNEMRAMAQSICESYEEVAARLMELGLGYLTLDRASSTLSTGERQRMQLARAVRNRTTGVLYVLDEPSIGLHPANI
;
A
#
# COMPACT_ATOMS: atom_id res chain seq x y z
N VAL A 1 33.71 -24.79 4.11
CA VAL A 1 33.62 -23.40 3.66
C VAL A 1 32.61 -22.70 4.58
N PRO A 2 32.96 -21.59 5.24
CA PRO A 2 32.04 -20.87 6.10
C PRO A 2 30.85 -20.33 5.26
N ALA A 3 29.69 -20.19 5.90
CA ALA A 3 28.57 -19.50 5.26
C ALA A 3 28.99 -18.08 4.91
N ALA A 4 28.66 -17.60 3.69
CA ALA A 4 29.02 -16.27 3.24
C ALA A 4 27.77 -15.43 2.99
N LEU A 5 27.78 -14.20 3.48
CA LEU A 5 26.75 -13.20 3.22
C LEU A 5 27.34 -12.06 2.37
N ALA A 6 26.85 -11.91 1.15
CA ALA A 6 27.28 -10.84 0.25
C ALA A 6 26.31 -9.65 0.33
N LEU A 7 26.84 -8.45 0.57
CA LEU A 7 26.11 -7.19 0.47
C LEU A 7 26.51 -6.48 -0.83
N HIS A 8 25.58 -6.46 -1.77
CA HIS A 8 25.80 -5.86 -3.08
C HIS A 8 25.71 -4.34 -3.05
N GLN A 9 26.53 -3.66 -3.85
CA GLN A 9 26.53 -2.21 -4.06
C GLN A 9 25.13 -1.67 -4.45
N ARG A 10 24.38 -2.43 -5.24
CA ARG A 10 23.02 -2.06 -5.67
C ARG A 10 22.01 -3.09 -5.15
N PRO A 11 21.46 -2.87 -3.94
CA PRO A 11 20.41 -3.73 -3.43
C PRO A 11 19.20 -3.76 -4.37
N SER A 12 18.57 -4.91 -4.50
CA SER A 12 17.30 -5.03 -5.24
C SER A 12 16.25 -4.07 -4.68
N VAL A 13 15.38 -3.55 -5.55
CA VAL A 13 14.25 -2.71 -5.10
C VAL A 13 13.24 -3.62 -4.41
N PRO A 14 12.92 -3.37 -3.14
CA PRO A 14 11.94 -4.17 -2.42
C PRO A 14 10.52 -4.03 -2.98
N GLY A 15 9.69 -5.04 -2.72
CA GLY A 15 8.29 -5.02 -3.15
C GLY A 15 7.48 -3.85 -2.57
N ILE A 16 6.33 -3.55 -3.19
CA ILE A 16 5.44 -2.41 -2.86
C ILE A 16 4.99 -2.36 -1.40
N ARG A 17 4.93 -3.51 -0.72
CA ARG A 17 4.57 -3.60 0.70
C ARG A 17 5.75 -3.38 1.65
N SER A 18 6.98 -3.29 1.15
CA SER A 18 8.16 -3.10 1.98
C SER A 18 8.30 -1.64 2.41
N THR A 19 8.57 -1.44 3.71
CA THR A 19 8.87 -0.12 4.29
C THR A 19 10.23 -0.15 4.98
N PHE A 20 10.75 1.02 5.34
CA PHE A 20 11.94 1.12 6.17
C PHE A 20 11.79 0.32 7.47
N GLY A 21 10.63 0.40 8.13
CA GLY A 21 10.34 -0.36 9.37
C GLY A 21 10.32 -1.88 9.18
N THR A 22 9.81 -2.40 8.04
CA THR A 22 9.87 -3.84 7.76
C THR A 22 11.28 -4.28 7.35
N GLY A 23 11.96 -3.46 6.57
CA GLY A 23 13.32 -3.73 6.12
C GLY A 23 14.35 -3.76 7.23
N THR A 24 14.14 -3.00 8.30
CA THR A 24 15.00 -2.93 9.49
C THR A 24 14.54 -3.84 10.63
N GLU A 25 13.36 -4.47 10.49
CA GLU A 25 12.69 -5.27 11.54
C GLU A 25 12.21 -4.46 12.76
N LEU A 26 12.42 -3.15 12.80
CA LEU A 26 11.92 -2.27 13.88
C LEU A 26 10.40 -2.34 14.03
N LEU A 27 9.69 -2.51 12.91
CA LEU A 27 8.23 -2.66 12.95
C LEU A 27 7.78 -3.90 13.72
N ASN A 28 8.59 -4.97 13.76
CA ASN A 28 8.28 -6.17 14.54
C ASN A 28 8.26 -5.86 16.04
N SER A 29 9.26 -5.13 16.53
CA SER A 29 9.31 -4.70 17.92
C SER A 29 8.18 -3.73 18.26
N LEU A 30 7.85 -2.78 17.39
CA LEU A 30 6.69 -1.90 17.58
C LEU A 30 5.38 -2.67 17.64
N ARG A 31 5.15 -3.61 16.73
CA ARG A 31 3.95 -4.47 16.75
C ARG A 31 3.83 -5.24 18.06
N LEU A 32 4.95 -5.76 18.56
CA LEU A 32 4.98 -6.44 19.85
C LEU A 32 4.63 -5.48 20.99
N MET A 33 5.16 -4.25 21.00
CA MET A 33 4.78 -3.24 22.01
C MET A 33 3.28 -2.95 21.97
N PHE A 34 2.71 -2.73 20.77
CA PHE A 34 1.29 -2.44 20.63
C PHE A 34 0.39 -3.64 20.93
N SER A 35 0.85 -4.86 20.69
CA SER A 35 0.13 -6.07 21.06
C SER A 35 0.11 -6.28 22.58
N ARG A 36 1.21 -6.01 23.27
CA ARG A 36 1.40 -6.40 24.67
C ARG A 36 1.21 -5.27 25.68
N LEU A 37 1.47 -4.03 25.30
CA LEU A 37 1.60 -2.90 26.20
C LEU A 37 0.54 -1.81 26.00
N SER A 38 -0.32 -1.93 24.97
CA SER A 38 -1.30 -0.89 24.65
C SER A 38 -2.64 -1.10 25.34
N SER A 39 -3.45 -0.05 25.40
CA SER A 39 -4.88 -0.15 25.65
C SER A 39 -5.56 -0.73 24.41
N HIS A 40 -6.43 -1.72 24.60
CA HIS A 40 -7.12 -2.42 23.53
C HIS A 40 -8.59 -2.03 23.44
N ARG A 41 -9.11 -1.88 22.24
CA ARG A 41 -10.52 -1.53 21.99
C ARG A 41 -11.36 -2.80 21.98
N CYS A 42 -12.38 -2.88 22.84
CA CYS A 42 -13.35 -3.96 22.81
C CYS A 42 -14.25 -3.89 21.56
N PRO A 43 -14.97 -4.96 21.20
CA PRO A 43 -15.88 -4.96 20.06
C PRO A 43 -16.95 -3.86 20.09
N ASN A 44 -17.36 -3.41 21.28
CA ASN A 44 -18.33 -2.33 21.46
C ASN A 44 -17.70 -0.92 21.48
N GLY A 45 -16.37 -0.79 21.26
CA GLY A 45 -15.69 0.48 21.05
C GLY A 45 -15.03 1.08 22.30
N HIS A 46 -15.17 0.49 23.49
CA HIS A 46 -14.53 0.96 24.72
C HIS A 46 -13.06 0.53 24.78
N TYR A 47 -12.23 1.31 25.46
CA TYR A 47 -10.82 0.96 25.66
C TYR A 47 -10.61 0.30 27.01
N VAL A 48 -9.85 -0.79 27.01
CA VAL A 48 -9.42 -1.51 28.19
C VAL A 48 -7.93 -1.28 28.40
N GLU A 49 -7.56 -0.85 29.59
CA GLU A 49 -6.17 -0.53 29.94
C GLU A 49 -5.26 -1.77 29.87
N PRO A 50 -3.97 -1.58 29.59
CA PRO A 50 -3.02 -2.68 29.52
C PRO A 50 -2.88 -3.40 30.88
N SER A 51 -2.77 -4.72 30.85
CA SER A 51 -2.61 -5.55 32.03
C SER A 51 -1.50 -6.58 31.85
N ILE A 52 -0.93 -7.04 32.98
CA ILE A 52 0.10 -8.08 32.98
C ILE A 52 -0.41 -9.41 32.41
N ASN A 53 -1.70 -9.71 32.56
CA ASN A 53 -2.31 -10.93 32.01
C ASN A 53 -2.24 -10.95 30.47
N VAL A 54 -2.52 -9.83 29.82
CA VAL A 54 -2.38 -9.71 28.35
C VAL A 54 -0.92 -9.76 27.96
N ALA A 55 -0.09 -8.98 28.66
CA ALA A 55 1.31 -8.85 28.33
C ALA A 55 2.08 -10.17 28.45
N ALA A 56 1.82 -10.97 29.47
CA ALA A 56 2.59 -12.18 29.78
C ALA A 56 1.95 -13.49 29.26
N MET A 57 0.61 -13.58 29.21
CA MET A 57 -0.10 -14.85 29.04
C MET A 57 -1.10 -14.89 27.89
N ASP A 58 -1.19 -13.84 27.07
CA ASP A 58 -2.25 -13.71 26.04
C ASP A 58 -3.66 -13.90 26.63
N GLY A 59 -3.87 -13.42 27.86
CA GLY A 59 -5.10 -13.62 28.61
C GLY A 59 -6.30 -12.90 27.98
N GLU A 60 -7.50 -13.43 28.26
CA GLU A 60 -8.75 -12.79 27.91
C GLU A 60 -8.92 -11.45 28.64
N LEU A 61 -9.41 -10.46 27.92
CA LEU A 61 -9.80 -9.16 28.46
C LEU A 61 -11.30 -9.11 28.68
N VAL A 62 -11.72 -8.50 29.77
CA VAL A 62 -13.12 -8.20 30.06
C VAL A 62 -13.28 -6.68 30.10
N CYS A 63 -14.15 -6.16 29.25
CA CYS A 63 -14.41 -4.72 29.23
C CYS A 63 -15.12 -4.26 30.50
N PRO A 64 -14.55 -3.32 31.27
CA PRO A 64 -15.17 -2.86 32.51
C PRO A 64 -16.46 -2.05 32.29
N GLU A 65 -16.66 -1.52 31.08
CA GLU A 65 -17.85 -0.72 30.76
C GLU A 65 -19.04 -1.54 30.27
N CYS A 66 -18.82 -2.60 29.50
CA CYS A 66 -19.91 -3.38 28.88
C CYS A 66 -19.87 -4.87 29.17
N GLY A 67 -18.87 -5.37 29.89
CA GLY A 67 -18.73 -6.78 30.23
C GLY A 67 -18.33 -7.69 29.08
N GLU A 68 -18.04 -7.14 27.88
CA GLU A 68 -17.65 -7.94 26.70
C GLU A 68 -16.30 -8.60 26.92
N HIS A 69 -16.24 -9.89 26.54
CA HIS A 69 -15.02 -10.69 26.59
C HIS A 69 -14.33 -10.69 25.24
N PHE A 70 -13.04 -10.40 25.19
CA PHE A 70 -12.29 -10.38 23.93
C PHE A 70 -10.79 -10.62 24.19
N PHE A 71 -10.04 -10.86 23.11
CA PHE A 71 -8.60 -11.02 23.15
C PHE A 71 -7.91 -9.80 22.52
N ALA A 72 -6.77 -9.44 23.08
CA ALA A 72 -5.89 -8.44 22.46
C ALA A 72 -5.38 -8.96 21.11
N PRO A 73 -5.23 -8.09 20.09
CA PRO A 73 -4.64 -8.49 18.82
C PRO A 73 -3.19 -8.94 19.01
N GLY A 74 -2.83 -10.07 18.42
CA GLY A 74 -1.45 -10.53 18.36
C GLY A 74 -0.59 -9.60 17.48
N ALA A 75 0.74 -9.72 17.58
CA ALA A 75 1.66 -8.91 16.77
C ALA A 75 1.46 -9.13 15.26
N GLU A 76 0.95 -10.30 14.84
CA GLU A 76 0.65 -10.61 13.45
C GLU A 76 -0.65 -9.93 12.98
N ASP A 77 -1.63 -9.77 13.85
CA ASP A 77 -2.86 -9.04 13.57
C ASP A 77 -2.62 -7.53 13.38
N LEU A 78 -1.46 -7.04 13.78
CA LEU A 78 -0.99 -5.67 13.58
C LEU A 78 -0.06 -5.53 12.36
N ALA A 79 0.11 -6.59 11.56
CA ALA A 79 0.99 -6.59 10.40
C ALA A 79 0.23 -6.23 9.12
N PHE A 80 0.61 -5.14 8.46
CA PHE A 80 -0.03 -4.72 7.20
C PHE A 80 0.30 -5.62 5.99
N ASN A 81 1.23 -6.52 6.12
CA ASN A 81 1.56 -7.54 5.12
C ASN A 81 0.94 -8.92 5.43
N SER A 82 0.11 -9.00 6.45
CA SER A 82 -0.60 -10.18 6.92
C SER A 82 -2.02 -9.83 7.38
N ALA A 83 -2.48 -10.34 8.52
CA ALA A 83 -3.83 -10.20 9.04
C ALA A 83 -4.27 -8.74 9.30
N GLY A 84 -3.33 -7.87 9.71
CA GLY A 84 -3.59 -6.45 9.94
C GLY A 84 -3.67 -5.57 8.69
N ALA A 85 -3.63 -6.15 7.48
CA ALA A 85 -3.69 -5.40 6.24
C ALA A 85 -5.04 -4.70 6.05
N CYS A 86 -5.02 -3.46 5.58
CA CYS A 86 -6.22 -2.79 5.07
C CYS A 86 -6.82 -3.63 3.93
N LYS A 87 -8.09 -4.02 4.06
CA LYS A 87 -8.78 -4.90 3.10
C LYS A 87 -8.92 -4.22 1.72
N HIS A 88 -9.10 -2.91 1.69
CA HIS A 88 -9.29 -2.16 0.45
C HIS A 88 -8.02 -2.11 -0.42
N CYS A 89 -6.86 -1.80 0.16
CA CYS A 89 -5.60 -1.71 -0.59
C CYS A 89 -4.69 -2.94 -0.43
N GLY A 90 -5.10 -3.95 0.33
CA GLY A 90 -4.30 -5.15 0.59
C GLY A 90 -2.95 -4.85 1.28
N GLY A 91 -2.89 -3.80 2.13
CA GLY A 91 -1.70 -3.41 2.86
C GLY A 91 -0.66 -2.61 2.06
N THR A 92 -0.99 -2.13 0.86
CA THR A 92 -0.09 -1.29 0.06
C THR A 92 -0.11 0.18 0.48
N GLY A 93 -1.21 0.64 1.09
CA GLY A 93 -1.46 2.05 1.42
C GLY A 93 -1.90 2.90 0.23
N MET A 94 -1.85 2.33 -0.99
CA MET A 94 -2.18 2.99 -2.25
C MET A 94 -3.23 2.18 -3.00
N VAL A 95 -4.01 2.84 -3.82
CA VAL A 95 -4.98 2.23 -4.75
C VAL A 95 -4.73 2.74 -6.16
N ARG A 96 -5.03 1.92 -7.14
CA ARG A 96 -5.01 2.33 -8.55
C ARG A 96 -6.42 2.69 -8.97
N THR A 97 -6.61 3.95 -9.35
CA THR A 97 -7.87 4.48 -9.86
C THR A 97 -7.72 4.87 -11.32
N VAL A 98 -8.84 4.96 -12.04
CA VAL A 98 -8.83 5.40 -13.42
C VAL A 98 -8.54 6.90 -13.47
N ASP A 99 -7.55 7.29 -14.24
CA ASP A 99 -7.25 8.70 -14.50
C ASP A 99 -8.13 9.22 -15.64
N ARG A 100 -9.19 9.94 -15.30
CA ARG A 100 -10.14 10.51 -16.27
C ARG A 100 -9.45 11.42 -17.30
N SER A 101 -8.33 12.07 -16.94
CA SER A 101 -7.62 12.96 -17.86
C SER A 101 -7.00 12.22 -19.05
N THR A 102 -6.68 10.93 -18.89
CA THR A 102 -6.07 10.10 -19.91
C THR A 102 -7.08 9.41 -20.84
N LEU A 103 -8.37 9.40 -20.44
CA LEU A 103 -9.42 8.74 -21.22
C LEU A 103 -9.74 9.48 -22.51
N ILE A 104 -9.72 10.82 -22.47
CA ILE A 104 -9.97 11.71 -23.60
C ILE A 104 -8.80 12.71 -23.68
N PRO A 105 -7.66 12.30 -24.23
CA PRO A 105 -6.47 13.14 -24.25
C PRO A 105 -6.59 14.35 -25.20
N ASP A 106 -7.38 14.21 -26.26
CA ASP A 106 -7.65 15.27 -27.23
C ASP A 106 -9.16 15.47 -27.39
N LYS A 107 -9.67 16.51 -26.73
CA LYS A 107 -11.08 16.85 -26.74
C LYS A 107 -11.55 17.56 -28.02
N SER A 108 -10.64 17.95 -28.91
CA SER A 108 -10.98 18.52 -30.23
C SER A 108 -11.37 17.45 -31.22
N LYS A 109 -11.02 16.20 -30.98
CA LYS A 109 -11.42 15.05 -31.85
C LYS A 109 -12.83 14.62 -31.57
N THR A 110 -13.45 14.06 -32.60
CA THR A 110 -14.73 13.37 -32.51
C THR A 110 -14.52 11.94 -31.96
N ILE A 111 -15.59 11.32 -31.46
CA ILE A 111 -15.54 9.91 -31.03
C ILE A 111 -15.24 9.01 -32.22
N ASP A 112 -15.79 9.33 -33.41
CA ASP A 112 -15.52 8.61 -34.67
C ASP A 112 -14.03 8.68 -35.07
N GLU A 113 -13.35 9.78 -34.76
CA GLU A 113 -11.90 9.96 -34.96
C GLU A 113 -11.05 9.33 -33.85
N GLY A 114 -11.68 8.70 -32.86
CA GLY A 114 -11.00 8.01 -31.78
C GLY A 114 -10.64 8.88 -30.60
N ALA A 115 -11.45 9.88 -30.25
CA ALA A 115 -11.23 10.70 -29.04
C ALA A 115 -11.12 9.85 -27.76
N VAL A 116 -11.86 8.71 -27.68
CA VAL A 116 -11.87 7.83 -26.50
C VAL A 116 -10.72 6.83 -26.57
N ALA A 117 -9.60 7.18 -25.96
CA ALA A 117 -8.35 6.41 -26.02
C ALA A 117 -8.45 4.94 -25.54
N PRO A 118 -9.21 4.60 -24.47
CA PRO A 118 -9.39 3.20 -24.06
C PRO A 118 -10.07 2.33 -25.13
N TRP A 119 -11.05 2.85 -25.86
CA TRP A 119 -11.73 2.08 -26.90
C TRP A 119 -10.81 1.72 -28.06
N ASN A 120 -9.84 2.59 -28.36
CA ASN A 120 -8.87 2.34 -29.44
C ASN A 120 -7.81 1.30 -29.07
N SER A 121 -7.50 1.13 -27.78
CA SER A 121 -6.36 0.34 -27.32
C SER A 121 -6.71 -0.91 -26.50
N LEU A 122 -7.87 -0.93 -25.85
CA LEU A 122 -8.29 -1.98 -24.92
C LEU A 122 -9.58 -2.69 -25.35
N MET A 123 -10.33 -2.13 -26.32
CA MET A 123 -11.63 -2.63 -26.74
C MET A 123 -11.71 -2.72 -28.27
N TRP A 124 -12.80 -3.26 -28.77
CA TRP A 124 -13.07 -3.35 -30.21
C TRP A 124 -13.64 -2.03 -30.75
N SER A 125 -13.38 -1.75 -32.04
CA SER A 125 -13.81 -0.53 -32.71
C SER A 125 -15.34 -0.33 -32.77
N LEU A 126 -16.13 -1.34 -32.46
CA LEU A 126 -17.60 -1.28 -32.42
C LEU A 126 -18.16 -0.47 -31.25
N MET A 127 -17.33 -0.10 -30.26
CA MET A 127 -17.84 0.64 -29.11
C MET A 127 -18.37 2.03 -29.48
N THR A 128 -17.84 2.63 -30.52
CA THR A 128 -18.34 3.89 -31.08
C THR A 128 -19.80 3.75 -31.58
N ASP A 129 -20.12 2.66 -32.30
CA ASP A 129 -21.48 2.42 -32.78
C ASP A 129 -22.46 2.17 -31.63
N VAL A 130 -22.01 1.39 -30.61
CA VAL A 130 -22.80 1.16 -29.38
C VAL A 130 -23.03 2.48 -28.63
N CYS A 131 -22.03 3.37 -28.58
CA CYS A 131 -22.13 4.68 -27.94
C CYS A 131 -23.16 5.58 -28.64
N ARG A 132 -23.26 5.50 -29.95
CA ARG A 132 -24.28 6.21 -30.74
C ARG A 132 -25.68 5.76 -30.33
N GLU A 133 -25.89 4.45 -30.16
CA GLU A 133 -27.15 3.87 -29.68
C GLU A 133 -27.45 4.19 -28.19
N MET A 134 -26.47 4.68 -27.45
CA MET A 134 -26.69 5.26 -26.11
C MET A 134 -27.18 6.71 -26.20
N GLY A 135 -27.33 7.29 -27.39
CA GLY A 135 -27.82 8.64 -27.64
C GLY A 135 -26.71 9.71 -27.56
N VAL A 136 -25.47 9.34 -27.83
CA VAL A 136 -24.31 10.25 -27.90
C VAL A 136 -23.99 10.58 -29.35
N ARG A 137 -23.81 11.85 -29.69
CA ARG A 137 -23.31 12.29 -31.01
C ARG A 137 -21.84 11.97 -31.12
N THR A 138 -21.47 11.15 -32.09
CA THR A 138 -20.09 10.67 -32.24
C THR A 138 -19.29 11.41 -33.33
N ASP A 139 -19.98 12.25 -34.12
CA ASP A 139 -19.50 12.96 -35.31
C ASP A 139 -19.08 14.42 -35.02
N ILE A 140 -19.26 14.92 -33.80
CA ILE A 140 -18.86 16.27 -33.41
C ILE A 140 -17.70 16.20 -32.38
N PRO A 141 -16.89 17.28 -32.23
CA PRO A 141 -15.81 17.33 -31.26
C PRO A 141 -16.31 17.01 -29.83
N PHE A 142 -15.52 16.24 -29.10
CA PHE A 142 -15.87 15.82 -27.72
C PHE A 142 -16.16 17.03 -26.80
N CYS A 143 -15.44 18.13 -26.97
CA CYS A 143 -15.67 19.36 -26.21
C CYS A 143 -17.08 19.96 -26.40
N GLU A 144 -17.72 19.72 -27.58
CA GLU A 144 -19.03 20.24 -27.97
C GLU A 144 -20.20 19.32 -27.51
N LEU A 145 -19.89 18.14 -27.00
CA LEU A 145 -20.91 17.27 -26.42
C LEU A 145 -21.55 17.94 -25.19
N SER A 146 -22.83 17.65 -24.97
CA SER A 146 -23.50 18.04 -23.74
C SER A 146 -22.92 17.33 -22.51
N ASP A 147 -23.15 17.85 -21.30
CA ASP A 147 -22.67 17.23 -20.06
C ASP A 147 -23.24 15.82 -19.89
N ARG A 148 -24.50 15.58 -20.29
CA ARG A 148 -25.12 14.25 -20.29
C ARG A 148 -24.40 13.28 -21.23
N GLU A 149 -24.07 13.69 -22.44
CA GLU A 149 -23.34 12.86 -23.39
C GLU A 149 -21.93 12.55 -22.88
N LYS A 150 -21.23 13.54 -22.34
CA LYS A 150 -19.92 13.37 -21.70
C LYS A 150 -19.97 12.36 -20.54
N GLU A 151 -20.99 12.47 -19.68
CA GLU A 151 -21.15 11.53 -18.56
C GLU A 151 -21.41 10.10 -19.04
N ILE A 152 -22.22 9.92 -20.10
CA ILE A 152 -22.42 8.61 -20.73
C ILE A 152 -21.07 8.04 -21.22
N VAL A 153 -20.25 8.84 -21.90
CA VAL A 153 -18.95 8.38 -22.39
C VAL A 153 -18.00 8.05 -21.27
N TYR A 154 -17.93 8.86 -20.20
CA TYR A 154 -17.03 8.63 -19.08
C TYR A 154 -17.47 7.46 -18.21
N ASP A 155 -18.72 7.44 -17.75
CA ASP A 155 -19.19 6.54 -16.67
C ASP A 155 -20.58 5.94 -16.92
N GLY A 156 -21.09 6.02 -18.16
CA GLY A 156 -22.42 5.49 -18.52
C GLY A 156 -22.58 4.01 -18.15
N PRO A 157 -23.83 3.56 -17.90
CA PRO A 157 -24.14 2.21 -17.41
C PRO A 157 -23.82 1.15 -18.49
N MET A 158 -23.43 -0.04 -18.03
CA MET A 158 -23.22 -1.21 -18.91
C MET A 158 -24.59 -1.79 -19.32
N GLU A 159 -25.07 -1.36 -20.47
CA GLU A 159 -26.35 -1.81 -21.01
C GLU A 159 -26.16 -2.52 -22.37
N LYS A 160 -27.00 -3.48 -22.65
CA LYS A 160 -27.04 -4.11 -23.99
C LYS A 160 -27.76 -3.20 -24.95
N ARG A 161 -27.11 -2.92 -26.10
CA ARG A 161 -27.68 -2.17 -27.21
C ARG A 161 -27.62 -3.01 -28.47
N HIS A 162 -28.61 -2.81 -29.31
CA HIS A 162 -28.72 -3.44 -30.60
C HIS A 162 -28.08 -2.53 -31.62
N ILE A 163 -27.08 -3.02 -32.35
CA ILE A 163 -26.37 -2.27 -33.39
C ILE A 163 -26.44 -3.01 -34.72
N PHE A 164 -26.47 -2.26 -35.81
CA PHE A 164 -26.32 -2.79 -37.15
C PHE A 164 -24.86 -2.68 -37.57
N TYR A 165 -24.18 -3.82 -37.68
CA TYR A 165 -22.77 -3.88 -38.02
C TYR A 165 -22.58 -4.00 -39.55
N VAL A 166 -21.78 -3.10 -40.13
CA VAL A 166 -21.30 -3.16 -41.49
C VAL A 166 -19.78 -3.36 -41.48
N PRO A 167 -19.27 -4.49 -41.99
CA PRO A 167 -17.84 -4.74 -42.03
C PRO A 167 -17.10 -3.71 -42.88
N LYS A 168 -15.96 -3.21 -42.42
CA LYS A 168 -15.09 -2.29 -43.17
C LYS A 168 -14.42 -2.96 -44.37
N ASN A 169 -14.23 -4.31 -44.36
CA ASN A 169 -13.68 -5.09 -45.45
C ASN A 169 -14.81 -5.87 -46.14
N LYS A 170 -14.95 -5.67 -47.46
CA LYS A 170 -15.98 -6.34 -48.27
C LYS A 170 -15.83 -7.87 -48.37
N ASP A 171 -14.68 -8.42 -48.02
CA ASP A 171 -14.36 -9.85 -48.15
C ASP A 171 -14.58 -10.70 -46.91
N SER A 172 -15.00 -10.12 -45.78
CA SER A 172 -15.18 -10.86 -44.52
C SER A 172 -16.46 -10.47 -43.81
N ALA A 173 -17.40 -11.40 -43.78
CA ALA A 173 -18.67 -11.38 -43.07
C ALA A 173 -19.77 -10.48 -43.66
N SER A 174 -21.00 -10.97 -43.70
CA SER A 174 -22.21 -10.22 -44.04
C SER A 174 -22.52 -9.17 -42.99
N ALA A 175 -23.03 -8.01 -43.39
CA ALA A 175 -23.67 -7.06 -42.50
C ALA A 175 -24.75 -7.77 -41.68
N GLY A 176 -24.84 -7.48 -40.39
CA GLY A 176 -25.78 -8.14 -39.50
C GLY A 176 -26.06 -7.35 -38.20
N GLU A 177 -27.10 -7.79 -37.54
CA GLU A 177 -27.53 -7.23 -36.29
C GLU A 177 -26.77 -7.88 -35.13
N LEU A 178 -26.21 -7.06 -34.21
CA LEU A 178 -25.45 -7.51 -33.04
C LEU A 178 -26.02 -6.89 -31.76
N ASN A 179 -26.15 -7.72 -30.73
CA ASN A 179 -26.41 -7.22 -29.38
C ASN A 179 -25.10 -7.07 -28.66
N MET A 180 -24.67 -5.84 -28.41
CA MET A 180 -23.42 -5.53 -27.76
C MET A 180 -23.66 -4.83 -26.43
N THR A 181 -22.84 -5.15 -25.42
CA THR A 181 -22.85 -4.43 -24.14
C THR A 181 -22.01 -3.17 -24.29
N TYR A 182 -22.59 -2.04 -23.94
CA TYR A 182 -21.89 -0.77 -23.83
C TYR A 182 -20.91 -0.80 -22.65
N TYR A 183 -19.69 -0.35 -22.90
CA TYR A 183 -18.69 -0.11 -21.87
C TYR A 183 -18.22 1.33 -21.98
N SER A 184 -18.52 2.13 -20.96
CA SER A 184 -17.97 3.50 -20.85
C SER A 184 -16.43 3.49 -20.85
N ALA A 185 -15.81 4.65 -21.02
CA ALA A 185 -14.35 4.75 -21.02
C ALA A 185 -13.75 4.20 -19.71
N THR A 186 -14.34 4.55 -18.57
CA THR A 186 -13.93 4.04 -17.23
C THR A 186 -14.16 2.53 -17.11
N ALA A 187 -15.35 2.05 -17.49
CA ALA A 187 -15.67 0.61 -17.43
C ALA A 187 -14.75 -0.22 -18.34
N THR A 188 -14.34 0.32 -19.47
CA THR A 188 -13.38 -0.32 -20.39
C THR A 188 -12.03 -0.55 -19.71
N VAL A 189 -11.50 0.47 -19.02
CA VAL A 189 -10.23 0.37 -18.29
C VAL A 189 -10.33 -0.64 -17.14
N LEU A 190 -11.40 -0.56 -16.34
CA LEU A 190 -11.62 -1.48 -15.21
C LEU A 190 -11.79 -2.93 -15.66
N ASN A 191 -12.56 -3.16 -16.73
CA ASN A 191 -12.72 -4.50 -17.31
C ASN A 191 -11.39 -5.05 -17.86
N ALA A 192 -10.60 -4.21 -18.51
CA ALA A 192 -9.27 -4.60 -18.98
C ALA A 192 -8.33 -4.92 -17.82
N LEU A 193 -8.31 -4.10 -16.75
CA LEU A 193 -7.52 -4.32 -15.54
C LEU A 193 -7.83 -5.67 -14.88
N ASN A 194 -9.12 -6.00 -14.77
CA ASN A 194 -9.57 -7.28 -14.19
C ASN A 194 -9.19 -8.51 -15.04
N LYS A 195 -8.92 -8.34 -16.32
CA LYS A 195 -8.57 -9.41 -17.27
C LYS A 195 -7.06 -9.52 -17.54
N VAL A 196 -6.25 -8.62 -17.00
CA VAL A 196 -4.79 -8.65 -17.17
C VAL A 196 -4.20 -9.93 -16.57
N LYS A 197 -3.41 -10.64 -17.39
CA LYS A 197 -2.73 -11.88 -16.99
C LYS A 197 -1.20 -11.80 -17.10
N ASP A 198 -0.69 -10.79 -17.80
CA ASP A 198 0.72 -10.63 -18.10
C ASP A 198 1.17 -9.15 -18.03
N ASP A 199 2.48 -8.94 -17.97
CA ASP A 199 3.11 -7.61 -17.89
C ASP A 199 2.80 -6.75 -19.14
N LYS A 200 2.64 -7.37 -20.31
CA LYS A 200 2.32 -6.67 -21.56
C LYS A 200 0.90 -6.11 -21.51
N GLY A 201 -0.03 -6.88 -20.98
CA GLY A 201 -1.40 -6.43 -20.73
C GLY A 201 -1.44 -5.29 -19.72
N MET A 202 -0.67 -5.43 -18.62
CA MET A 202 -0.58 -4.40 -17.57
C MET A 202 -0.08 -3.07 -18.14
N LYS A 203 1.01 -3.05 -18.91
CA LYS A 203 1.54 -1.83 -19.54
C LYS A 203 0.54 -1.11 -20.45
N ARG A 204 -0.42 -1.84 -21.05
CA ARG A 204 -1.45 -1.24 -21.90
C ARG A 204 -2.55 -0.55 -21.10
N VAL A 205 -2.85 -1.06 -19.89
CA VAL A 205 -3.88 -0.50 -19.00
C VAL A 205 -3.30 0.59 -18.10
N GLU A 206 -2.06 0.43 -17.67
CA GLU A 206 -1.37 1.32 -16.69
C GLU A 206 -1.37 2.79 -17.11
N LYS A 207 -1.30 3.10 -18.40
CA LYS A 207 -1.36 4.47 -18.94
C LYS A 207 -2.67 5.21 -18.64
N PHE A 208 -3.72 4.47 -18.27
CA PHE A 208 -5.03 5.02 -17.90
C PHE A 208 -5.28 5.01 -16.40
N LEU A 209 -4.27 4.61 -15.60
CA LEU A 209 -4.37 4.51 -14.16
C LEU A 209 -3.48 5.55 -13.49
N LYS A 210 -3.95 6.03 -12.36
CA LYS A 210 -3.14 6.81 -11.40
C LYS A 210 -3.10 6.10 -10.06
N GLU A 211 -2.01 6.29 -9.33
CA GLU A 211 -1.89 5.81 -7.95
C GLU A 211 -2.32 6.91 -6.99
N GLU A 212 -3.22 6.58 -6.09
CA GLU A 212 -3.74 7.49 -5.07
C GLU A 212 -3.62 6.84 -3.69
N ILE A 213 -3.54 7.68 -2.67
CA ILE A 213 -3.56 7.21 -1.27
C ILE A 213 -4.89 6.50 -1.02
N CYS A 214 -4.83 5.31 -0.44
CA CYS A 214 -6.02 4.54 -0.10
C CYS A 214 -6.98 5.37 0.77
N PRO A 215 -8.24 5.56 0.38
CA PRO A 215 -9.19 6.39 1.12
C PRO A 215 -9.56 5.79 2.48
N GLU A 216 -9.57 4.47 2.63
CA GLU A 216 -9.92 3.80 3.88
C GLU A 216 -8.80 3.88 4.92
N CYS A 217 -7.60 3.45 4.57
CA CYS A 217 -6.49 3.46 5.53
C CYS A 217 -5.69 4.77 5.52
N ARG A 218 -5.94 5.69 4.59
CA ARG A 218 -5.22 6.97 4.45
C ARG A 218 -3.70 6.80 4.44
N GLY A 219 -3.24 5.78 3.69
CA GLY A 219 -1.82 5.48 3.54
C GLY A 219 -1.18 4.68 4.68
N THR A 220 -1.90 4.40 5.77
CA THR A 220 -1.34 3.66 6.92
C THR A 220 -1.10 2.18 6.64
N ARG A 221 -1.68 1.62 5.58
CA ARG A 221 -1.60 0.20 5.19
C ARG A 221 -2.37 -0.75 6.11
N LEU A 222 -2.77 -0.29 7.31
CA LEU A 222 -3.39 -1.07 8.36
C LEU A 222 -4.92 -1.04 8.26
N SER A 223 -5.55 -2.14 8.66
CA SER A 223 -7.00 -2.21 8.89
C SER A 223 -7.44 -1.30 10.03
N GLU A 224 -8.74 -1.11 10.21
CA GLU A 224 -9.27 -0.31 11.32
C GLU A 224 -8.92 -0.96 12.65
N GLU A 225 -9.07 -2.28 12.74
CA GLU A 225 -8.77 -3.07 13.94
C GLU A 225 -7.28 -2.97 14.31
N ALA A 226 -6.38 -3.06 13.32
CA ALA A 226 -4.95 -2.92 13.55
C ALA A 226 -4.51 -1.50 13.94
N ARG A 227 -5.33 -0.48 13.63
CA ARG A 227 -5.11 0.92 14.05
C ARG A 227 -5.77 1.25 15.38
N ALA A 228 -6.59 0.35 15.94
CA ALA A 228 -7.34 0.63 17.16
C ALA A 228 -6.47 0.69 18.42
N PRO A 229 -5.50 -0.20 18.69
CA PRO A 229 -4.70 -0.17 19.91
C PRO A 229 -4.02 1.17 20.14
N ARG A 230 -3.93 1.59 21.41
CA ARG A 230 -3.32 2.86 21.82
C ARG A 230 -2.21 2.62 22.86
N LEU A 231 -1.02 3.10 22.56
CA LEU A 231 0.10 3.10 23.49
C LEU A 231 0.51 4.56 23.76
N MET A 232 0.40 5.00 25.01
CA MET A 232 0.57 6.40 25.37
C MET A 232 -0.31 7.35 24.51
N GLY A 233 -1.54 6.93 24.20
CA GLY A 233 -2.54 7.70 23.47
C GLY A 233 -2.42 7.69 21.94
N ILE A 234 -1.35 7.12 21.36
CA ILE A 234 -1.15 7.08 19.89
C ILE A 234 -1.38 5.68 19.33
N SER A 235 -1.68 5.60 18.03
CA SER A 235 -1.80 4.33 17.32
C SER A 235 -0.45 3.85 16.77
N LEU A 236 -0.39 2.57 16.37
CA LEU A 236 0.76 2.02 15.64
C LEU A 236 1.07 2.82 14.36
N ALA A 237 0.04 3.28 13.66
CA ALA A 237 0.22 4.10 12.46
C ALA A 237 0.90 5.45 12.78
N ASP A 238 0.54 6.08 13.90
CA ASP A 238 1.15 7.34 14.34
C ASP A 238 2.61 7.12 14.75
N ALA A 239 2.89 6.03 15.48
CA ALA A 239 4.26 5.65 15.84
C ALA A 239 5.14 5.40 14.61
N CYS A 240 4.60 4.76 13.56
CA CYS A 240 5.32 4.52 12.30
C CYS A 240 5.64 5.80 11.52
N ARG A 241 4.89 6.89 11.73
CA ARG A 241 5.12 8.20 11.10
C ARG A 241 6.17 9.06 11.80
N MET A 242 6.56 8.70 13.00
CA MET A 242 7.67 9.37 13.68
C MET A 242 8.97 9.15 12.92
N THR A 243 9.89 10.13 12.97
CA THR A 243 11.26 9.87 12.57
C THR A 243 11.87 8.83 13.50
N LEU A 244 12.88 8.10 13.05
CA LEU A 244 13.57 7.12 13.89
C LEU A 244 14.10 7.77 15.17
N LYS A 245 14.61 9.00 15.08
CA LYS A 245 15.07 9.78 16.24
C LYS A 245 13.96 10.03 17.26
N ASP A 246 12.80 10.47 16.79
CA ASP A 246 11.65 10.78 17.66
C ASP A 246 11.03 9.51 18.24
N SER A 247 10.99 8.42 17.44
CA SER A 247 10.47 7.13 17.91
C SER A 247 11.33 6.54 19.04
N ILE A 248 12.66 6.66 18.99
CA ILE A 248 13.54 6.26 20.09
C ILE A 248 13.21 7.06 21.35
N ALA A 249 13.08 8.37 21.24
CA ALA A 249 12.76 9.24 22.37
C ALA A 249 11.38 8.92 22.96
N TRP A 250 10.43 8.50 22.13
CA TRP A 250 9.10 8.07 22.55
C TRP A 250 9.15 6.69 23.23
N VAL A 251 9.84 5.70 22.63
CA VAL A 251 9.97 4.33 23.16
C VAL A 251 10.58 4.33 24.56
N LYS A 252 11.60 5.14 24.82
CA LYS A 252 12.25 5.29 26.13
C LYS A 252 11.29 5.68 27.26
N ARG A 253 10.17 6.32 26.94
CA ARG A 253 9.17 6.75 27.94
C ARG A 253 8.08 5.68 28.18
N VAL A 254 7.99 4.66 27.34
CA VAL A 254 6.93 3.64 27.43
C VAL A 254 6.95 2.90 28.77
N PRO A 255 8.09 2.41 29.29
CA PRO A 255 8.10 1.71 30.56
C PRO A 255 7.57 2.53 31.73
N ASP A 256 7.86 3.84 31.78
CA ASP A 256 7.44 4.73 32.85
C ASP A 256 5.96 5.14 32.77
N ALA A 257 5.35 5.00 31.59
CA ALA A 257 3.94 5.28 31.37
C ALA A 257 3.00 4.11 31.73
N LEU A 258 3.56 2.95 32.09
CA LEU A 258 2.82 1.72 32.35
C LEU A 258 2.74 1.41 33.84
N PRO A 259 1.76 0.55 34.27
CA PRO A 259 1.69 0.06 35.64
C PRO A 259 3.02 -0.57 36.09
N ASN A 260 3.36 -0.43 37.37
CA ASN A 260 4.64 -0.90 37.92
C ASN A 260 4.93 -2.38 37.63
N GLU A 261 3.89 -3.22 37.64
CA GLU A 261 3.99 -4.66 37.40
C GLU A 261 4.39 -5.01 35.95
N MET A 262 4.16 -4.09 34.98
CA MET A 262 4.49 -4.27 33.59
C MET A 262 5.84 -3.68 33.19
N ARG A 263 6.45 -2.84 34.05
CA ARG A 263 7.66 -2.08 33.69
C ARG A 263 8.83 -2.94 33.24
N ALA A 264 9.12 -4.03 33.97
CA ALA A 264 10.25 -4.90 33.62
C ALA A 264 10.10 -5.54 32.25
N MET A 265 8.89 -6.01 31.91
CA MET A 265 8.59 -6.57 30.60
C MET A 265 8.64 -5.48 29.51
N ALA A 266 8.03 -4.33 29.76
CA ALA A 266 8.05 -3.19 28.85
C ALA A 266 9.48 -2.77 28.55
N GLN A 267 10.34 -2.68 29.56
CA GLN A 267 11.75 -2.35 29.40
C GLN A 267 12.46 -3.34 28.47
N SER A 268 12.28 -4.64 28.68
CA SER A 268 12.90 -5.67 27.83
C SER A 268 12.47 -5.58 26.36
N ILE A 269 11.17 -5.30 26.11
CA ILE A 269 10.66 -5.13 24.74
C ILE A 269 11.22 -3.84 24.11
N CYS A 270 11.28 -2.74 24.88
CA CYS A 270 11.80 -1.46 24.41
C CYS A 270 13.30 -1.53 24.11
N GLU A 271 14.10 -2.19 24.97
CA GLU A 271 15.53 -2.38 24.75
C GLU A 271 15.84 -3.08 23.41
N SER A 272 15.05 -4.09 23.04
CA SER A 272 15.17 -4.75 21.74
C SER A 272 14.98 -3.79 20.56
N TYR A 273 14.08 -2.83 20.68
CA TYR A 273 13.88 -1.79 19.68
C TYR A 273 15.05 -0.82 19.67
N GLU A 274 15.47 -0.36 20.83
CA GLU A 274 16.54 0.64 20.98
C GLU A 274 17.88 0.15 20.45
N GLU A 275 18.23 -1.13 20.66
CA GLU A 275 19.45 -1.72 20.12
C GLU A 275 19.52 -1.65 18.58
N VAL A 276 18.44 -1.97 17.90
CA VAL A 276 18.38 -1.90 16.44
C VAL A 276 18.40 -0.47 15.97
N ALA A 277 17.60 0.38 16.63
CA ALA A 277 17.45 1.78 16.28
C ALA A 277 18.75 2.59 16.48
N ALA A 278 19.53 2.30 17.53
CA ALA A 278 20.82 2.97 17.80
C ALA A 278 21.81 2.78 16.64
N ARG A 279 21.92 1.55 16.10
CA ARG A 279 22.80 1.26 14.96
C ARG A 279 22.39 2.01 13.70
N LEU A 280 21.08 2.14 13.46
CA LEU A 280 20.56 2.91 12.33
C LEU A 280 20.81 4.41 12.52
N MET A 281 20.79 4.90 13.76
CA MET A 281 21.17 6.28 14.09
C MET A 281 22.64 6.54 13.80
N GLU A 282 23.54 5.64 14.19
CA GLU A 282 24.98 5.71 13.89
C GLU A 282 25.25 5.77 12.39
N LEU A 283 24.45 5.07 11.58
CA LEU A 283 24.50 5.10 10.12
C LEU A 283 23.83 6.34 9.51
N GLY A 284 23.39 7.32 10.32
CA GLY A 284 22.79 8.55 9.85
C GLY A 284 21.39 8.43 9.26
N LEU A 285 20.61 7.38 9.63
CA LEU A 285 19.25 7.13 9.13
C LEU A 285 18.15 7.67 10.07
N GLY A 286 18.52 8.49 11.05
CA GLY A 286 17.62 9.00 12.10
C GLY A 286 16.44 9.85 11.62
N TYR A 287 16.51 10.40 10.41
CA TYR A 287 15.47 11.22 9.80
C TYR A 287 14.38 10.41 9.08
N LEU A 288 14.60 9.13 8.84
CA LEU A 288 13.64 8.27 8.16
C LEU A 288 12.49 7.88 9.08
N THR A 289 11.28 7.79 8.51
CA THR A 289 10.11 7.27 9.19
C THR A 289 9.93 5.77 8.90
N LEU A 290 9.35 5.02 9.83
CA LEU A 290 9.21 3.56 9.66
C LEU A 290 8.22 3.17 8.57
N ASP A 291 7.25 4.02 8.28
CA ASP A 291 6.25 3.83 7.21
C ASP A 291 6.78 4.19 5.81
N ARG A 292 7.99 4.78 5.71
CA ARG A 292 8.55 5.16 4.43
C ARG A 292 8.72 3.95 3.52
N ALA A 293 8.11 4.01 2.33
CA ALA A 293 8.18 2.93 1.36
C ALA A 293 9.65 2.65 0.95
N SER A 294 10.08 1.39 1.03
CA SER A 294 11.46 1.00 0.71
C SER A 294 11.85 1.30 -0.74
N SER A 295 10.88 1.37 -1.65
CA SER A 295 11.08 1.77 -3.06
C SER A 295 11.49 3.24 -3.22
N THR A 296 11.17 4.10 -2.24
CA THR A 296 11.52 5.53 -2.25
C THR A 296 12.86 5.83 -1.59
N LEU A 297 13.50 4.84 -1.00
CA LEU A 297 14.82 4.98 -0.40
C LEU A 297 15.89 5.09 -1.50
N SER A 298 16.85 5.98 -1.30
CA SER A 298 18.05 6.07 -2.15
C SER A 298 18.89 4.79 -2.06
N THR A 299 19.78 4.59 -3.02
CA THR A 299 20.69 3.44 -3.01
C THR A 299 21.54 3.40 -1.74
N GLY A 300 22.08 4.54 -1.31
CA GLY A 300 22.86 4.66 -0.07
C GLY A 300 22.05 4.36 1.20
N GLU A 301 20.78 4.80 1.28
CA GLU A 301 19.88 4.47 2.41
C GLU A 301 19.61 2.95 2.47
N ARG A 302 19.30 2.33 1.33
CA ARG A 302 19.09 0.87 1.26
C ARG A 302 20.33 0.09 1.65
N GLN A 303 21.51 0.52 1.21
CA GLN A 303 22.78 -0.13 1.54
C GLN A 303 23.08 -0.04 3.04
N ARG A 304 22.92 1.16 3.65
CA ARG A 304 23.10 1.35 5.10
C ARG A 304 22.10 0.51 5.92
N MET A 305 20.86 0.43 5.46
CA MET A 305 19.84 -0.43 6.08
C MET A 305 20.26 -1.92 6.05
N GLN A 306 20.81 -2.39 4.93
CA GLN A 306 21.32 -3.77 4.81
C GLN A 306 22.55 -4.00 5.68
N LEU A 307 23.44 -3.02 5.77
CA LEU A 307 24.62 -3.07 6.64
C LEU A 307 24.20 -3.21 8.11
N ALA A 308 23.22 -2.41 8.57
CA ALA A 308 22.69 -2.51 9.92
C ALA A 308 22.15 -3.90 10.25
N ARG A 309 21.48 -4.55 9.28
CA ARG A 309 20.97 -5.93 9.43
C ARG A 309 22.10 -6.96 9.50
N ALA A 310 23.11 -6.82 8.64
CA ALA A 310 24.22 -7.77 8.59
C ALA A 310 25.02 -7.76 9.90
N VAL A 311 25.30 -6.59 10.45
CA VAL A 311 26.05 -6.42 11.70
C VAL A 311 25.25 -6.89 12.93
N ARG A 312 23.93 -6.93 12.86
CA ARG A 312 23.06 -7.45 13.93
C ARG A 312 23.30 -8.95 14.20
N ASN A 313 23.52 -9.71 13.14
CA ASN A 313 23.76 -11.16 13.26
C ASN A 313 25.17 -11.40 13.80
N ARG A 314 25.32 -11.47 15.11
CA ARG A 314 26.58 -11.86 15.79
C ARG A 314 26.90 -13.36 15.60
N THR A 315 26.60 -13.91 14.43
CA THR A 315 26.91 -15.32 14.13
C THR A 315 28.41 -15.45 13.89
N THR A 316 29.06 -16.22 14.74
CA THR A 316 30.46 -16.63 14.55
C THR A 316 30.54 -17.61 13.37
N GLY A 317 31.61 -17.51 12.57
CA GLY A 317 31.82 -18.42 11.44
C GLY A 317 31.14 -18.04 10.12
N VAL A 318 30.63 -16.80 9.99
CA VAL A 318 30.08 -16.25 8.75
C VAL A 318 31.05 -15.24 8.13
N LEU A 319 31.31 -15.40 6.82
CA LEU A 319 32.08 -14.44 6.02
C LEU A 319 31.15 -13.36 5.49
N TYR A 320 31.38 -12.11 5.86
CA TYR A 320 30.68 -10.95 5.29
C TYR A 320 31.51 -10.38 4.14
N VAL A 321 30.93 -10.35 2.95
CA VAL A 321 31.54 -9.74 1.75
C VAL A 321 30.78 -8.44 1.49
N LEU A 322 31.46 -7.31 1.64
CA LEU A 322 30.90 -5.96 1.47
C LEU A 322 31.44 -5.37 0.18
N ASP A 323 30.56 -5.01 -0.75
CA ASP A 323 30.92 -4.33 -1.98
C ASP A 323 30.71 -2.82 -1.78
N GLU A 324 31.82 -2.07 -1.72
CA GLU A 324 31.89 -0.62 -1.51
C GLU A 324 31.01 -0.10 -0.36
N PRO A 325 31.20 -0.58 0.88
CA PRO A 325 30.29 -0.29 2.01
C PRO A 325 30.24 1.19 2.44
N SER A 326 31.22 2.00 2.00
CA SER A 326 31.31 3.43 2.28
C SER A 326 30.54 4.34 1.29
N ILE A 327 29.99 3.78 0.22
CA ILE A 327 29.22 4.57 -0.76
C ILE A 327 28.02 5.25 -0.09
N GLY A 328 27.95 6.57 -0.27
CA GLY A 328 26.88 7.41 0.30
C GLY A 328 27.01 7.69 1.79
N LEU A 329 28.10 7.31 2.43
CA LEU A 329 28.46 7.79 3.76
C LEU A 329 29.11 9.20 3.66
N HIS A 330 28.81 10.04 4.65
CA HIS A 330 29.56 11.28 4.82
C HIS A 330 30.99 10.95 5.25
N PRO A 331 32.04 11.68 4.81
CA PRO A 331 33.43 11.41 5.19
C PRO A 331 33.67 11.26 6.70
N ALA A 332 32.88 11.95 7.53
CA ALA A 332 32.95 11.82 8.99
C ALA A 332 32.39 10.48 9.53
N ASN A 333 31.75 9.65 8.70
CA ASN A 333 31.15 8.37 9.06
C ASN A 333 31.88 7.17 8.40
N ILE A 334 32.99 7.42 7.73
CA ILE A 334 33.90 6.44 7.15
C ILE A 334 35.08 6.23 8.12
#